data_765fda75197e9491b38476690c57adfc
#
_entry.id   765fda75197e9491b38476690c57adfc
#
_cell.length_a   1.000
_cell.length_b   1.000
_cell.length_c   1.000
_cell.angle_alpha   90.00
_cell.angle_beta   90.00
_cell.angle_gamma   90.00
#
_symmetry.space_group_name_H-M   'P 1'
#
loop_
_entity.id
_entity.type
_entity.pdbx_description
1 polymer ?
#
loop_
_entity_poly.entity_id
_entity_poly.type
_entity_poly.pdbx_seq_one_letter_code
_entity_poly.pdbx_strand_id
1 'polypeptide(L)'
;YLDIKKAGNPNAYNRKPFSKTEVKKIWDVKDSNIYYTVILMLIYTGCRIGELLDLKKENVNLEERYFKIVASKTAAGIRTAPISEKVYPFFEYWYNLNDCEYLLSTPEGEHFKYRNYYDSYWSPLIETLGMKHRPHDTRHTCISMLTVAGVSDKVIKKIVGHKGHGVTEVVYTHFEIEELIDAINKI
;
A
#
# COMPACT_ATOMS: atom_id res chain seq x y z
N TYR A 1 22.94 -4.09 -40.01
CA TYR A 1 22.46 -4.03 -38.61
C TYR A 1 20.98 -3.73 -38.67
N LEU A 2 20.13 -4.75 -38.38
CA LEU A 2 18.69 -4.60 -38.24
C LEU A 2 18.38 -4.12 -36.85
N ASP A 3 17.88 -2.90 -36.72
CA ASP A 3 17.33 -2.32 -35.51
C ASP A 3 16.02 -3.08 -35.18
N ILE A 4 16.10 -4.09 -34.33
CA ILE A 4 14.93 -4.76 -33.81
C ILE A 4 14.35 -3.85 -32.73
N LYS A 5 13.47 -2.93 -33.11
CA LYS A 5 12.59 -2.26 -32.17
C LYS A 5 11.81 -3.36 -31.44
N LYS A 6 12.08 -3.56 -30.15
CA LYS A 6 11.26 -4.42 -29.30
C LYS A 6 9.83 -3.87 -29.37
N ALA A 7 8.98 -4.53 -30.14
CA ALA A 7 7.56 -4.23 -30.13
C ALA A 7 7.05 -4.42 -28.71
N GLY A 8 6.64 -3.34 -28.05
CA GLY A 8 6.01 -3.40 -26.74
C GLY A 8 4.79 -4.30 -26.82
N ASN A 9 4.50 -5.06 -25.75
CA ASN A 9 3.30 -5.87 -25.69
C ASN A 9 2.07 -4.96 -25.87
N PRO A 10 1.30 -5.08 -26.96
CA PRO A 10 0.12 -4.22 -27.22
C PRO A 10 -0.97 -4.39 -26.17
N ASN A 11 -0.95 -5.51 -25.40
CA ASN A 11 -1.86 -5.80 -24.30
C ASN A 11 -1.25 -5.44 -22.92
N ALA A 12 -0.14 -4.73 -22.89
CA ALA A 12 0.43 -4.28 -21.61
C ALA A 12 -0.58 -3.39 -20.88
N TYR A 13 -0.95 -3.77 -19.66
CA TYR A 13 -1.82 -2.96 -18.81
C TYR A 13 -1.16 -1.60 -18.55
N ASN A 14 -1.83 -0.54 -19.02
CA ASN A 14 -1.36 0.82 -18.81
C ASN A 14 -1.71 1.24 -17.38
N ARG A 15 -0.71 1.30 -16.51
CA ARG A 15 -0.86 1.64 -15.09
C ARG A 15 -1.31 3.07 -14.94
N LYS A 16 -2.46 3.28 -14.28
CA LYS A 16 -3.00 4.61 -14.00
C LYS A 16 -3.21 4.77 -12.51
N PRO A 17 -2.73 5.87 -11.91
CA PRO A 17 -3.15 6.23 -10.55
C PRO A 17 -4.67 6.39 -10.46
N PHE A 18 -5.24 6.13 -9.29
CA PHE A 18 -6.60 6.57 -9.00
C PHE A 18 -6.69 8.09 -9.10
N SER A 19 -7.73 8.60 -9.73
CA SER A 19 -8.01 10.03 -9.73
C SER A 19 -8.48 10.49 -8.34
N LYS A 20 -8.43 11.79 -8.08
CA LYS A 20 -8.95 12.38 -6.84
C LYS A 20 -10.43 12.02 -6.61
N THR A 21 -11.22 12.02 -7.67
CA THR A 21 -12.65 11.66 -7.63
C THR A 21 -12.84 10.18 -7.26
N GLU A 22 -12.02 9.29 -7.81
CA GLU A 22 -12.07 7.86 -7.49
C GLU A 22 -11.66 7.60 -6.04
N VAL A 23 -10.58 8.22 -5.56
CA VAL A 23 -10.18 8.12 -4.15
C VAL A 23 -11.29 8.63 -3.24
N LYS A 24 -11.89 9.80 -3.54
CA LYS A 24 -13.02 10.33 -2.78
C LYS A 24 -14.19 9.35 -2.74
N LYS A 25 -14.52 8.74 -3.88
CA LYS A 25 -15.62 7.77 -3.96
C LYS A 25 -15.39 6.55 -3.06
N ILE A 26 -14.14 6.08 -2.93
CA ILE A 26 -13.80 4.99 -2.00
C ILE A 26 -14.00 5.44 -0.55
N TRP A 27 -13.60 6.67 -0.21
CA TRP A 27 -13.85 7.25 1.12
C TRP A 27 -15.36 7.34 1.44
N ASP A 28 -16.18 7.75 0.47
CA ASP A 28 -17.62 7.93 0.65
C ASP A 28 -18.34 6.59 0.92
N VAL A 29 -17.81 5.47 0.42
CA VAL A 29 -18.43 4.13 0.56
C VAL A 29 -17.74 3.20 1.56
N LYS A 30 -16.67 3.63 2.21
CA LYS A 30 -15.81 2.77 3.06
C LYS A 30 -16.58 2.03 4.18
N ASP A 31 -17.67 2.62 4.67
CA ASP A 31 -18.47 2.06 5.75
C ASP A 31 -19.50 1.02 5.26
N SER A 32 -19.72 0.94 3.94
CA SER A 32 -20.62 -0.05 3.34
C SER A 32 -20.02 -1.46 3.25
N ASN A 33 -18.69 -1.54 3.19
CA ASN A 33 -17.94 -2.79 3.23
C ASN A 33 -16.53 -2.50 3.76
N ILE A 34 -16.16 -3.15 4.86
CA ILE A 34 -14.88 -2.93 5.54
C ILE A 34 -13.65 -3.16 4.62
N TYR A 35 -13.79 -3.98 3.59
CA TYR A 35 -12.69 -4.22 2.64
C TYR A 35 -12.36 -3.03 1.74
N TYR A 36 -13.21 -1.99 1.66
CA TYR A 36 -12.83 -0.70 1.06
C TYR A 36 -11.71 -0.03 1.86
N THR A 37 -11.66 -0.24 3.17
CA THR A 37 -10.58 0.31 4.00
C THR A 37 -9.23 -0.27 3.62
N VAL A 38 -9.16 -1.52 3.15
CA VAL A 38 -7.92 -2.14 2.66
C VAL A 38 -7.39 -1.43 1.41
N ILE A 39 -8.28 -1.00 0.50
CA ILE A 39 -7.90 -0.22 -0.68
C ILE A 39 -7.31 1.13 -0.25
N LEU A 40 -7.94 1.81 0.72
CA LEU A 40 -7.43 3.06 1.29
C LEU A 40 -6.09 2.86 2.00
N MET A 41 -5.94 1.80 2.78
CA MET A 41 -4.66 1.45 3.41
C MET A 41 -3.56 1.29 2.37
N LEU A 42 -3.82 0.62 1.26
CA LEU A 42 -2.87 0.48 0.15
C LEU A 42 -2.51 1.83 -0.49
N ILE A 43 -3.50 2.71 -0.71
CA ILE A 43 -3.28 4.04 -1.29
C ILE A 43 -2.42 4.90 -0.36
N TYR A 44 -2.69 4.91 0.95
CA TYR A 44 -2.03 5.79 1.91
C TYR A 44 -0.76 5.19 2.56
N THR A 45 -0.34 4.00 2.15
CA THR A 45 0.94 3.41 2.55
C THR A 45 1.88 3.19 1.38
N GLY A 46 1.35 3.09 0.17
CA GLY A 46 2.10 2.74 -1.02
C GLY A 46 2.68 1.32 -1.01
N CYS A 47 2.20 0.45 -0.12
CA CYS A 47 2.62 -0.94 -0.05
C CYS A 47 2.20 -1.73 -1.29
N ARG A 48 2.95 -2.78 -1.61
CA ARG A 48 2.45 -3.82 -2.51
C ARG A 48 1.37 -4.62 -1.79
N ILE A 49 0.38 -5.08 -2.54
CA ILE A 49 -0.74 -5.85 -1.97
C ILE A 49 -0.23 -7.07 -1.18
N GLY A 50 0.73 -7.83 -1.71
CA GLY A 50 1.31 -8.97 -0.98
C GLY A 50 2.00 -8.56 0.33
N GLU A 51 2.67 -7.42 0.37
CA GLU A 51 3.30 -6.89 1.60
C GLU A 51 2.26 -6.61 2.68
N LEU A 52 1.09 -6.08 2.30
CA LEU A 52 0.02 -5.78 3.26
C LEU A 52 -0.76 -7.03 3.67
N LEU A 53 -1.04 -7.96 2.74
CA LEU A 53 -1.72 -9.23 3.06
C LEU A 53 -0.86 -10.14 3.96
N ASP A 54 0.47 -10.08 3.81
CA ASP A 54 1.42 -10.89 4.59
C ASP A 54 1.93 -10.15 5.84
N LEU A 55 1.40 -8.96 6.13
CA LEU A 55 1.80 -8.17 7.30
C LEU A 55 1.28 -8.82 8.58
N LYS A 56 2.20 -9.24 9.45
CA LYS A 56 1.88 -9.77 10.78
C LYS A 56 1.68 -8.65 11.79
N LYS A 57 0.78 -8.85 12.73
CA LYS A 57 0.50 -7.91 13.83
C LYS A 57 1.74 -7.59 14.67
N GLU A 58 2.64 -8.56 14.88
CA GLU A 58 3.91 -8.37 15.60
C GLU A 58 4.83 -7.32 14.95
N ASN A 59 4.66 -7.06 13.65
CA ASN A 59 5.43 -6.06 12.90
C ASN A 59 4.74 -4.69 12.82
N VAL A 60 3.59 -4.51 13.48
CA VAL A 60 2.83 -3.25 13.51
C VAL A 60 3.02 -2.58 14.85
N ASN A 61 3.51 -1.35 14.84
CA ASN A 61 3.59 -0.49 16.02
C ASN A 61 2.55 0.63 15.90
N LEU A 62 1.39 0.44 16.54
CA LEU A 62 0.30 1.41 16.50
C LEU A 62 0.63 2.68 17.30
N GLU A 63 1.38 2.57 18.39
CA GLU A 63 1.76 3.71 19.23
C GLU A 63 2.66 4.69 18.47
N GLU A 64 3.70 4.17 17.80
CA GLU A 64 4.65 4.96 17.02
C GLU A 64 4.25 5.11 15.53
N ARG A 65 3.10 4.57 15.12
CA ARG A 65 2.50 4.71 13.79
C ARG A 65 3.39 4.26 12.64
N TYR A 66 3.96 3.08 12.75
CA TYR A 66 4.70 2.45 11.67
C TYR A 66 4.48 0.94 11.64
N PHE A 67 4.88 0.31 10.56
CA PHE A 67 4.99 -1.14 10.46
C PHE A 67 6.24 -1.54 9.68
N LYS A 68 6.72 -2.75 9.93
CA LYS A 68 7.93 -3.30 9.31
C LYS A 68 7.55 -4.31 8.23
N ILE A 69 8.08 -4.13 7.04
CA ILE A 69 8.05 -5.12 5.97
C ILE A 69 9.34 -5.89 6.05
N VAL A 70 9.26 -7.12 6.59
CA VAL A 70 10.41 -7.98 6.89
C VAL A 70 10.74 -8.96 5.77
N ALA A 71 9.81 -9.15 4.81
CA ALA A 71 10.01 -9.97 3.63
C ALA A 71 9.43 -9.27 2.41
N SER A 72 10.17 -9.22 1.32
CA SER A 72 9.73 -8.63 0.07
C SER A 72 10.44 -9.30 -1.10
N LYS A 73 9.81 -9.23 -2.29
CA LYS A 73 10.39 -9.74 -3.55
C LYS A 73 11.77 -9.14 -3.87
N THR A 74 12.08 -7.97 -3.33
CA THR A 74 13.36 -7.27 -3.52
C THR A 74 13.90 -6.77 -2.19
N ALA A 75 15.22 -6.72 -2.03
CA ALA A 75 15.85 -6.19 -0.82
C ALA A 75 15.37 -4.76 -0.47
N ALA A 76 15.17 -3.90 -1.45
CA ALA A 76 14.62 -2.55 -1.25
C ALA A 76 13.17 -2.53 -0.74
N GLY A 77 12.47 -3.65 -0.80
CA GLY A 77 11.13 -3.79 -0.23
C GLY A 77 11.14 -3.95 1.29
N ILE A 78 12.23 -4.45 1.87
CA ILE A 78 12.40 -4.56 3.33
C ILE A 78 12.62 -3.16 3.88
N ARG A 79 11.69 -2.70 4.72
CA ARG A 79 11.68 -1.32 5.20
C ARG A 79 10.72 -1.12 6.36
N THR A 80 10.84 0.01 7.02
CA THR A 80 9.80 0.55 7.90
C THR A 80 8.92 1.50 7.11
N ALA A 81 7.61 1.30 7.15
CA ALA A 81 6.62 2.10 6.46
C ALA A 81 5.75 2.87 7.46
N PRO A 82 5.51 4.17 7.25
CA PRO A 82 4.69 4.98 8.15
C PRO A 82 3.21 4.70 7.98
N ILE A 83 2.43 4.89 9.04
CA ILE A 83 0.96 4.85 9.03
C ILE A 83 0.45 6.30 9.07
N SER A 84 -0.21 6.72 7.98
CA SER A 84 -0.87 8.02 7.91
C SER A 84 -2.02 8.12 8.92
N GLU A 85 -2.23 9.30 9.49
CA GLU A 85 -3.37 9.60 10.39
C GLU A 85 -4.72 9.24 9.76
N LYS A 86 -4.86 9.43 8.45
CA LYS A 86 -6.10 9.14 7.73
C LYS A 86 -6.50 7.67 7.76
N VAL A 87 -5.53 6.76 7.71
CA VAL A 87 -5.79 5.31 7.69
C VAL A 87 -5.43 4.60 9.01
N TYR A 88 -4.91 5.34 9.98
CA TYR A 88 -4.61 4.81 11.31
C TYR A 88 -5.81 4.09 11.95
N PRO A 89 -7.05 4.64 11.91
CA PRO A 89 -8.21 3.95 12.47
C PRO A 89 -8.50 2.60 11.81
N PHE A 90 -8.11 2.43 10.55
CA PHE A 90 -8.27 1.14 9.86
C PHE A 90 -7.24 0.13 10.32
N PHE A 91 -5.98 0.55 10.51
CA PHE A 91 -4.96 -0.30 11.11
C PHE A 91 -5.36 -0.76 12.51
N GLU A 92 -5.86 0.16 13.35
CA GLU A 92 -6.34 -0.14 14.71
C GLU A 92 -7.51 -1.12 14.68
N TYR A 93 -8.51 -0.90 13.81
CA TYR A 93 -9.64 -1.80 13.62
C TYR A 93 -9.19 -3.22 13.25
N TRP A 94 -8.40 -3.36 12.21
CA TRP A 94 -7.93 -4.66 11.74
C TRP A 94 -7.03 -5.36 12.76
N TYR A 95 -6.21 -4.60 13.48
CA TYR A 95 -5.33 -5.13 14.52
C TYR A 95 -6.13 -5.78 15.67
N ASN A 96 -7.24 -5.16 16.07
CA ASN A 96 -8.06 -5.59 17.20
C ASN A 96 -9.23 -6.51 16.81
N LEU A 97 -9.44 -6.79 15.52
CA LEU A 97 -10.63 -7.48 15.02
C LEU A 97 -10.75 -8.93 15.52
N ASN A 98 -9.66 -9.66 15.57
CA ASN A 98 -9.60 -11.08 15.93
C ASN A 98 -8.17 -11.51 16.31
N ASP A 99 -7.99 -12.80 16.62
CA ASP A 99 -6.70 -13.38 17.03
C ASP A 99 -5.84 -13.86 15.85
N CYS A 100 -6.18 -13.53 14.60
CA CYS A 100 -5.35 -13.83 13.45
C CYS A 100 -3.94 -13.22 13.62
N GLU A 101 -2.90 -13.98 13.32
CA GLU A 101 -1.51 -13.53 13.35
C GLU A 101 -1.26 -12.38 12.37
N TYR A 102 -1.98 -12.36 11.25
CA TYR A 102 -1.87 -11.33 10.22
C TYR A 102 -2.79 -10.15 10.52
N LEU A 103 -2.37 -8.95 10.10
CA LEU A 103 -3.16 -7.73 10.30
C LEU A 103 -4.50 -7.83 9.62
N LEU A 104 -4.50 -8.22 8.34
CA LEU A 104 -5.72 -8.45 7.56
C LEU A 104 -6.09 -9.93 7.58
N SER A 105 -7.38 -10.21 7.65
CA SER A 105 -7.90 -11.57 7.70
C SER A 105 -9.19 -11.72 6.89
N THR A 106 -9.49 -12.96 6.51
CA THR A 106 -10.79 -13.32 5.93
C THR A 106 -11.89 -13.17 6.99
N PRO A 107 -13.18 -13.20 6.59
CA PRO A 107 -14.29 -13.20 7.56
C PRO A 107 -14.20 -14.33 8.59
N GLU A 108 -13.56 -15.46 8.24
CA GLU A 108 -13.32 -16.61 9.11
C GLU A 108 -12.11 -16.42 10.03
N GLY A 109 -11.39 -15.29 9.93
CA GLY A 109 -10.21 -15.00 10.73
C GLY A 109 -8.92 -15.67 10.22
N GLU A 110 -8.85 -16.04 8.95
CA GLU A 110 -7.71 -16.71 8.35
C GLU A 110 -6.85 -15.76 7.53
N HIS A 111 -5.60 -16.15 7.28
CA HIS A 111 -4.68 -15.43 6.40
C HIS A 111 -5.20 -15.40 4.96
N PHE A 112 -5.16 -14.21 4.34
CA PHE A 112 -5.49 -14.06 2.94
C PHE A 112 -4.43 -14.67 2.02
N LYS A 113 -4.89 -15.45 1.04
CA LYS A 113 -4.11 -15.75 -0.16
C LYS A 113 -4.42 -14.69 -1.21
N TYR A 114 -3.38 -14.20 -1.91
CA TYR A 114 -3.53 -13.14 -2.90
C TYR A 114 -4.65 -13.41 -3.91
N ARG A 115 -4.72 -14.63 -4.45
CA ARG A 115 -5.73 -14.98 -5.46
C ARG A 115 -7.16 -14.87 -4.91
N ASN A 116 -7.36 -15.37 -3.69
CA ASN A 116 -8.66 -15.27 -3.02
C ASN A 116 -9.03 -13.80 -2.76
N TYR A 117 -8.09 -13.00 -2.23
CA TYR A 117 -8.33 -11.58 -2.01
C TYR A 117 -8.68 -10.86 -3.31
N TYR A 118 -7.94 -11.11 -4.40
CA TYR A 118 -8.16 -10.45 -5.67
C TYR A 118 -9.55 -10.80 -6.27
N ASP A 119 -9.86 -12.09 -6.34
CA ASP A 119 -11.08 -12.56 -7.00
C ASP A 119 -12.34 -12.28 -6.17
N SER A 120 -12.27 -12.38 -4.84
CA SER A 120 -13.44 -12.29 -3.95
C SER A 120 -13.66 -10.91 -3.33
N TYR A 121 -12.64 -10.05 -3.29
CA TYR A 121 -12.72 -8.72 -2.65
C TYR A 121 -12.30 -7.59 -3.57
N TRP A 122 -11.07 -7.60 -4.09
CA TRP A 122 -10.58 -6.50 -4.92
C TRP A 122 -11.45 -6.27 -6.15
N SER A 123 -11.57 -7.29 -7.01
CA SER A 123 -12.27 -7.18 -8.29
C SER A 123 -13.74 -6.77 -8.12
N PRO A 124 -14.55 -7.44 -7.27
CA PRO A 124 -15.93 -7.05 -7.05
C PRO A 124 -16.11 -5.64 -6.49
N LEU A 125 -15.24 -5.20 -5.56
CA LEU A 125 -15.33 -3.86 -4.97
C LEU A 125 -15.01 -2.78 -6.01
N ILE A 126 -13.97 -2.95 -6.80
CA ILE A 126 -13.56 -2.00 -7.84
C ILE A 126 -14.63 -1.94 -8.96
N GLU A 127 -15.17 -3.08 -9.38
CA GLU A 127 -16.24 -3.17 -10.37
C GLU A 127 -17.52 -2.48 -9.90
N THR A 128 -17.92 -2.67 -8.64
CA THR A 128 -19.09 -2.01 -8.03
C THR A 128 -18.98 -0.49 -8.10
N LEU A 129 -17.77 0.06 -8.03
CA LEU A 129 -17.52 1.50 -8.15
C LEU A 129 -17.43 1.98 -9.61
N GLY A 130 -17.52 1.07 -10.59
CA GLY A 130 -17.36 1.39 -12.00
C GLY A 130 -15.92 1.73 -12.38
N MET A 131 -14.95 1.28 -11.61
CA MET A 131 -13.53 1.54 -11.81
C MET A 131 -12.82 0.37 -12.49
N LYS A 132 -11.66 0.64 -13.09
CA LYS A 132 -10.78 -0.36 -13.69
C LYS A 132 -9.36 -0.15 -13.19
N HIS A 133 -9.05 -0.71 -12.02
CA HIS A 133 -7.74 -0.64 -11.40
C HIS A 133 -7.25 -2.02 -10.96
N ARG A 134 -5.92 -2.18 -10.98
CA ARG A 134 -5.23 -3.32 -10.36
C ARG A 134 -4.65 -2.88 -9.00
N PRO A 135 -4.40 -3.80 -8.06
CA PRO A 135 -3.87 -3.44 -6.74
C PRO A 135 -2.60 -2.58 -6.79
N HIS A 136 -1.74 -2.78 -7.80
CA HIS A 136 -0.51 -2.00 -7.93
C HIS A 136 -0.74 -0.51 -8.27
N ASP A 137 -1.91 -0.16 -8.78
CA ASP A 137 -2.26 1.23 -9.06
C ASP A 137 -2.39 2.07 -7.79
N THR A 138 -2.72 1.46 -6.64
CA THR A 138 -2.74 2.13 -5.34
C THR A 138 -1.37 2.71 -4.96
N ARG A 139 -0.31 1.97 -5.25
CA ARG A 139 1.06 2.40 -5.01
C ARG A 139 1.46 3.55 -5.95
N HIS A 140 1.05 3.52 -7.21
CA HIS A 140 1.23 4.65 -8.12
C HIS A 140 0.47 5.88 -7.66
N THR A 141 -0.72 5.69 -7.09
CA THR A 141 -1.52 6.76 -6.49
C THR A 141 -0.80 7.40 -5.32
N CYS A 142 -0.26 6.60 -4.38
CA CYS A 142 0.53 7.09 -3.25
C CYS A 142 1.72 7.95 -3.72
N ILE A 143 2.52 7.44 -4.66
CA ILE A 143 3.68 8.15 -5.21
C ILE A 143 3.24 9.48 -5.84
N SER A 144 2.17 9.45 -6.63
CA SER A 144 1.63 10.65 -7.30
C SER A 144 1.18 11.71 -6.30
N MET A 145 0.44 11.29 -5.26
CA MET A 145 -0.06 12.19 -4.22
C MET A 145 1.10 12.81 -3.42
N LEU A 146 2.10 12.01 -3.03
CA LEU A 146 3.28 12.49 -2.31
C LEU A 146 4.11 13.47 -3.16
N THR A 147 4.25 13.19 -4.46
CA THR A 147 4.94 14.07 -5.40
C THR A 147 4.23 15.43 -5.51
N VAL A 148 2.90 15.42 -5.68
CA VAL A 148 2.09 16.64 -5.74
C VAL A 148 2.13 17.41 -4.42
N ALA A 149 2.22 16.72 -3.28
CA ALA A 149 2.38 17.33 -1.96
C ALA A 149 3.78 17.89 -1.68
N GLY A 150 4.71 17.77 -2.64
CA GLY A 150 6.06 18.33 -2.52
C GLY A 150 7.03 17.49 -1.68
N VAL A 151 6.72 16.22 -1.45
CA VAL A 151 7.62 15.29 -0.76
C VAL A 151 8.79 14.94 -1.69
N SER A 152 10.02 14.97 -1.16
CA SER A 152 11.20 14.68 -1.96
C SER A 152 11.21 13.23 -2.49
N ASP A 153 11.75 13.03 -3.67
CA ASP A 153 11.86 11.70 -4.31
C ASP A 153 12.60 10.69 -3.43
N LYS A 154 13.60 11.13 -2.67
CA LYS A 154 14.33 10.31 -1.70
C LYS A 154 13.42 9.76 -0.60
N VAL A 155 12.56 10.60 -0.03
CA VAL A 155 11.62 10.22 1.02
C VAL A 155 10.52 9.32 0.45
N ILE A 156 9.99 9.64 -0.73
CA ILE A 156 9.01 8.79 -1.42
C ILE A 156 9.57 7.39 -1.64
N LYS A 157 10.81 7.26 -2.14
CA LYS A 157 11.48 5.97 -2.35
C LYS A 157 11.64 5.17 -1.07
N LYS A 158 11.96 5.83 0.06
CA LYS A 158 12.01 5.18 1.38
C LYS A 158 10.64 4.62 1.78
N ILE A 159 9.58 5.44 1.69
CA ILE A 159 8.21 5.03 2.06
C ILE A 159 7.76 3.83 1.24
N VAL A 160 7.88 3.91 -0.08
CA VAL A 160 7.34 2.88 -0.96
C VAL A 160 8.28 1.69 -1.20
N GLY A 161 9.57 1.79 -0.87
CA GLY A 161 10.55 0.73 -1.12
C GLY A 161 10.89 0.55 -2.61
N HIS A 162 11.20 1.64 -3.29
CA HIS A 162 11.77 1.60 -4.64
C HIS A 162 13.28 1.43 -4.57
N LYS A 163 13.86 0.69 -5.53
CA LYS A 163 15.32 0.55 -5.67
C LYS A 163 15.97 1.94 -5.82
N GLY A 164 16.61 2.41 -4.76
CA GLY A 164 17.68 3.40 -4.86
C GLY A 164 19.01 2.66 -4.82
N HIS A 165 20.07 3.21 -5.39
CA HIS A 165 21.40 2.61 -5.32
C HIS A 165 21.83 2.45 -3.85
N GLY A 166 22.17 1.23 -3.45
CA GLY A 166 22.77 0.86 -2.15
C GLY A 166 21.74 0.50 -1.08
N VAL A 167 21.43 -0.79 -0.97
CA VAL A 167 20.69 -1.33 0.15
C VAL A 167 21.70 -1.80 1.19
N THR A 168 21.98 -0.92 2.14
CA THR A 168 22.44 -1.33 3.47
C THR A 168 21.18 -1.52 4.31
N GLU A 169 21.14 -2.54 5.17
CA GLU A 169 20.09 -2.76 6.15
C GLU A 169 19.94 -1.48 6.99
N VAL A 170 18.93 -0.66 6.65
CA VAL A 170 18.79 0.64 7.28
C VAL A 170 17.98 0.46 8.55
N VAL A 171 18.66 0.43 9.68
CA VAL A 171 18.02 0.66 10.97
C VAL A 171 17.56 2.11 10.99
N TYR A 172 16.25 2.31 10.86
CA TYR A 172 15.68 3.66 10.95
C TYR A 172 15.79 4.16 12.39
N THR A 173 16.35 5.36 12.54
CA THR A 173 16.31 6.09 13.80
C THR A 173 14.90 6.60 14.06
N HIS A 174 14.58 6.93 15.31
CA HIS A 174 13.30 7.54 15.66
C HIS A 174 12.99 8.82 14.84
N PHE A 175 13.97 9.67 14.62
CA PHE A 175 13.85 10.89 13.79
C PHE A 175 13.50 10.56 12.33
N GLU A 176 14.06 9.49 11.77
CA GLU A 176 13.73 9.08 10.40
C GLU A 176 12.31 8.56 10.28
N ILE A 177 11.77 7.89 11.30
CA ILE A 177 10.37 7.44 11.34
C ILE A 177 9.44 8.65 11.41
N GLU A 178 9.72 9.64 12.25
CA GLU A 178 8.95 10.89 12.33
C GLU A 178 8.94 11.62 10.98
N GLU A 179 10.08 11.73 10.30
CA GLU A 179 10.15 12.31 8.94
C GLU A 179 9.23 11.59 7.95
N LEU A 180 9.19 10.25 8.00
CA LEU A 180 8.31 9.46 7.12
C LEU A 180 6.83 9.66 7.47
N ILE A 181 6.49 9.77 8.75
CA ILE A 181 5.13 10.03 9.23
C ILE A 181 4.68 11.43 8.79
N ASP A 182 5.51 12.44 8.99
CA ASP A 182 5.23 13.81 8.55
C ASP A 182 5.02 13.88 7.03
N ALA A 183 5.83 13.14 6.28
CA ALA A 183 5.69 13.08 4.82
C ALA A 183 4.39 12.41 4.39
N ILE A 184 4.03 11.26 4.97
CA ILE A 184 2.80 10.54 4.58
C ILE A 184 1.54 11.29 5.01
N ASN A 185 1.58 12.09 6.05
CA ASN A 185 0.46 12.90 6.52
C ASN A 185 0.17 14.13 5.64
N LYS A 186 1.01 14.41 4.63
CA LYS A 186 0.74 15.45 3.63
C LYS A 186 -0.30 15.04 2.59
N ILE A 187 -0.67 13.77 2.53
CA ILE A 187 -1.61 13.25 1.56
C ILE A 187 -2.89 12.72 2.19
#